data_f5f8a1b6e187400f25d0d44ca4358979
#
_entry.id   f5f8a1b6e187400f25d0d44ca4358979
#
_cell.length_a   1.000
_cell.length_b   1.000
_cell.length_c   1.000
_cell.angle_alpha   90.00
_cell.angle_beta   90.00
_cell.angle_gamma   90.00
#
_symmetry.space_group_name_H-M   'P 1'
#
loop_
_entity.id
_entity.type
_entity.pdbx_description
1 polymer ?
#
loop_
_entity_poly.entity_id
_entity_poly.type
_entity_poly.pdbx_seq_one_letter_code
_entity_poly.pdbx_strand_id
1 'polypeptide(L)'
;GSEMCIRDRAKFDPDTPEGAVFLKEYFAYFGYGYLDSPAQTVPNVPLLFYSFRLMVGAGCLFILVLAAAWWFNRRDTLERKRWMLWVLLLCMPLAYLASQAGWIVAEVGRQPWAIQDLMPVGVAASRIASGSVATTFFIFLVLFAALLVAEISILCKQIKIGPEKE
;
A
#
# COMPACT_ATOMS: atom_id res chain seq x y z
N GLY A 1 28.37 -1.26 -7.37
CA GLY A 1 27.21 -2.15 -7.54
C GLY A 1 27.14 -2.85 -8.89
N SER A 2 27.79 -2.32 -9.94
CA SER A 2 27.65 -2.87 -11.31
C SER A 2 28.48 -4.13 -11.58
N GLU A 3 29.70 -4.23 -11.05
CA GLU A 3 30.60 -5.36 -11.34
C GLU A 3 30.14 -6.66 -10.67
N MET A 4 29.58 -6.57 -9.47
CA MET A 4 29.06 -7.75 -8.76
C MET A 4 27.84 -8.32 -9.52
N CYS A 5 26.94 -7.48 -10.01
CA CYS A 5 25.78 -7.90 -10.81
C CYS A 5 26.17 -8.54 -12.16
N ILE A 6 27.24 -8.07 -12.81
CA ILE A 6 27.72 -8.63 -14.09
C ILE A 6 28.38 -10.00 -13.86
N ARG A 7 29.16 -10.13 -12.79
CA ARG A 7 29.83 -11.39 -12.43
C ARG A 7 28.83 -12.47 -11.99
N ASP A 8 27.77 -12.06 -11.27
CA ASP A 8 26.69 -12.96 -10.87
C ASP A 8 25.85 -13.39 -12.08
N ARG A 9 25.55 -12.50 -13.03
CA ARG A 9 24.88 -12.85 -14.28
C ARG A 9 25.61 -13.92 -15.08
N ALA A 10 26.95 -13.84 -15.16
CA ALA A 10 27.75 -14.84 -15.88
C ALA A 10 27.69 -16.22 -15.21
N LYS A 11 27.54 -16.30 -13.88
CA LYS A 11 27.35 -17.57 -13.15
C LYS A 11 25.94 -18.14 -13.29
N PHE A 12 24.94 -17.30 -13.57
CA PHE A 12 23.53 -17.69 -13.71
C PHE A 12 23.08 -17.76 -15.19
N ASP A 13 24.00 -17.64 -16.13
CA ASP A 13 23.68 -17.73 -17.55
C ASP A 13 23.43 -19.21 -17.94
N PRO A 14 22.17 -19.57 -18.29
CA PRO A 14 21.82 -20.93 -18.66
C PRO A 14 22.51 -21.40 -19.92
N ASP A 15 23.01 -20.48 -20.75
CA ASP A 15 23.67 -20.79 -22.02
C ASP A 15 25.14 -21.22 -21.84
N THR A 16 25.71 -21.05 -20.65
CA THR A 16 27.05 -21.54 -20.31
C THR A 16 26.97 -22.91 -19.63
N PRO A 17 27.86 -23.87 -19.97
CA PRO A 17 27.87 -25.20 -19.37
C PRO A 17 28.05 -25.16 -17.84
N GLU A 18 28.84 -24.21 -17.33
CA GLU A 18 29.05 -23.99 -15.89
C GLU A 18 27.80 -23.41 -15.22
N GLY A 19 27.16 -22.45 -15.87
CA GLY A 19 25.92 -21.84 -15.39
C GLY A 19 24.75 -22.83 -15.37
N ALA A 20 24.62 -23.68 -16.37
CA ALA A 20 23.59 -24.71 -16.42
C ALA A 20 23.76 -25.77 -15.30
N VAL A 21 24.97 -26.17 -14.97
CA VAL A 21 25.25 -27.08 -13.84
C VAL A 21 24.94 -26.41 -12.52
N PHE A 22 25.38 -25.16 -12.34
CA PHE A 22 25.14 -24.38 -11.15
C PHE A 22 23.62 -24.15 -10.91
N LEU A 23 22.88 -23.74 -11.93
CA LEU A 23 21.44 -23.59 -11.84
C LEU A 23 20.73 -24.90 -11.47
N LYS A 24 21.13 -26.03 -12.06
CA LYS A 24 20.55 -27.34 -11.77
C LYS A 24 20.74 -27.75 -10.31
N GLU A 25 21.92 -27.45 -9.73
CA GLU A 25 22.25 -27.81 -8.35
C GLU A 25 21.62 -26.87 -7.31
N TYR A 26 21.64 -25.57 -7.60
CA TYR A 26 21.23 -24.53 -6.62
C TYR A 26 19.87 -23.89 -6.88
N PHE A 27 19.19 -24.21 -7.98
CA PHE A 27 17.91 -23.60 -8.35
C PHE A 27 16.84 -23.77 -7.27
N ALA A 28 16.83 -24.88 -6.54
CA ALA A 28 15.91 -25.13 -5.44
C ALA A 28 16.07 -24.16 -4.25
N TYR A 29 17.23 -23.50 -4.14
CA TYR A 29 17.50 -22.51 -3.09
C TYR A 29 17.16 -21.07 -3.50
N PHE A 30 16.86 -20.83 -4.78
CA PHE A 30 16.34 -19.56 -5.25
C PHE A 30 14.84 -19.44 -4.99
N GLY A 31 14.37 -18.24 -4.75
CA GLY A 31 12.95 -17.97 -4.55
C GLY A 31 12.05 -18.51 -5.68
N TYR A 32 12.54 -18.52 -6.91
CA TYR A 32 11.85 -19.10 -8.07
C TYR A 32 11.71 -20.62 -8.02
N GLY A 33 12.60 -21.32 -7.32
CA GLY A 33 12.51 -22.79 -7.13
C GLY A 33 11.31 -23.25 -6.31
N TYR A 34 10.65 -22.33 -5.60
CA TYR A 34 9.43 -22.60 -4.83
C TYR A 34 8.15 -22.36 -5.63
N LEU A 35 8.24 -21.89 -6.88
CA LEU A 35 7.10 -21.58 -7.73
C LEU A 35 6.87 -22.73 -8.74
N ASP A 36 5.63 -23.20 -8.83
CA ASP A 36 5.27 -24.31 -9.73
C ASP A 36 5.19 -23.88 -11.20
N SER A 37 4.95 -22.59 -11.45
CA SER A 37 4.84 -22.06 -12.81
C SER A 37 5.25 -20.60 -12.90
N PRO A 38 5.77 -20.13 -14.05
CA PRO A 38 6.08 -18.71 -14.28
C PRO A 38 4.85 -17.78 -14.16
N ALA A 39 3.66 -18.31 -14.38
CA ALA A 39 2.42 -17.54 -14.26
C ALA A 39 2.16 -17.05 -12.83
N GLN A 40 2.69 -17.73 -11.82
CA GLN A 40 2.56 -17.34 -10.42
C GLN A 40 3.36 -16.06 -10.07
N THR A 41 4.32 -15.67 -10.90
CA THR A 41 5.09 -14.43 -10.72
C THR A 41 4.32 -13.18 -11.13
N VAL A 42 3.21 -13.34 -11.86
CA VAL A 42 2.39 -12.23 -12.34
C VAL A 42 1.27 -11.94 -11.34
N PRO A 43 1.29 -10.77 -10.68
CA PRO A 43 0.22 -10.38 -9.76
C PRO A 43 -1.08 -10.09 -10.51
N ASN A 44 -2.18 -9.83 -9.78
CA ASN A 44 -3.47 -9.49 -10.37
C ASN A 44 -3.40 -8.13 -11.11
N VAL A 45 -3.07 -8.17 -12.40
CA VAL A 45 -2.86 -6.97 -13.24
C VAL A 45 -4.08 -6.04 -13.29
N PRO A 46 -5.34 -6.51 -13.49
CA PRO A 46 -6.51 -5.64 -13.48
C PRO A 46 -6.67 -4.86 -12.18
N LEU A 47 -6.53 -5.54 -11.03
CA LEU A 47 -6.66 -4.91 -9.72
C LEU A 47 -5.62 -3.80 -9.53
N LEU A 48 -4.37 -4.07 -9.84
CA LEU A 48 -3.28 -3.10 -9.75
C LEU A 48 -3.49 -1.90 -10.66
N PHE A 49 -3.91 -2.16 -11.90
CA PHE A 49 -4.13 -1.13 -12.89
C PHE A 49 -5.22 -0.13 -12.46
N TYR A 50 -6.36 -0.62 -11.99
CA TYR A 50 -7.45 0.26 -11.56
C TYR A 50 -7.14 0.95 -10.24
N SER A 51 -6.52 0.26 -9.28
CA SER A 51 -6.11 0.86 -8.01
C SER A 51 -5.09 1.98 -8.20
N PHE A 52 -4.11 1.78 -9.07
CA PHE A 52 -3.12 2.81 -9.41
C PHE A 52 -3.77 4.05 -10.05
N ARG A 53 -4.68 3.84 -11.00
CA ARG A 53 -5.40 4.95 -11.65
C ARG A 53 -6.29 5.71 -10.69
N LEU A 54 -6.98 5.01 -9.78
CA LEU A 54 -7.78 5.63 -8.75
C LEU A 54 -6.91 6.51 -7.83
N MET A 55 -5.77 5.99 -7.38
CA MET A 55 -4.82 6.72 -6.53
C MET A 55 -4.31 7.98 -7.21
N VAL A 56 -3.82 7.87 -8.45
CA VAL A 56 -3.27 9.01 -9.21
C VAL A 56 -4.37 10.01 -9.56
N GLY A 57 -5.54 9.53 -9.99
CA GLY A 57 -6.68 10.39 -10.31
C GLY A 57 -7.18 11.19 -9.10
N ALA A 58 -7.27 10.54 -7.94
CA ALA A 58 -7.60 11.22 -6.69
C ALA A 58 -6.54 12.26 -6.29
N GLY A 59 -5.24 11.94 -6.46
CA GLY A 59 -4.14 12.87 -6.20
C GLY A 59 -4.23 14.13 -7.06
N CYS A 60 -4.46 13.98 -8.37
CA CYS A 60 -4.67 15.11 -9.28
C CYS A 60 -5.90 15.93 -8.89
N LEU A 61 -7.01 15.26 -8.53
CA LEU A 61 -8.23 15.93 -8.07
C LEU A 61 -7.96 16.77 -6.81
N PHE A 62 -7.22 16.24 -5.82
CA PHE A 62 -6.88 16.98 -4.61
C PHE A 62 -6.07 18.23 -4.90
N ILE A 63 -5.10 18.18 -5.80
CA ILE A 63 -4.31 19.35 -6.20
C ILE A 63 -5.24 20.43 -6.77
N LEU A 64 -6.18 20.07 -7.64
CA LEU A 64 -7.13 21.01 -8.24
C LEU A 64 -8.07 21.59 -7.20
N VAL A 65 -8.64 20.77 -6.32
CA VAL A 65 -9.56 21.21 -5.27
C VAL A 65 -8.86 22.13 -4.27
N LEU A 66 -7.65 21.79 -3.83
CA LEU A 66 -6.89 22.61 -2.90
C LEU A 66 -6.42 23.92 -3.54
N ALA A 67 -6.02 23.92 -4.80
CA ALA A 67 -5.71 25.14 -5.54
C ALA A 67 -6.93 26.05 -5.67
N ALA A 68 -8.11 25.49 -5.97
CA ALA A 68 -9.36 26.25 -6.01
C ALA A 68 -9.75 26.79 -4.62
N ALA A 69 -9.62 25.99 -3.59
CA ALA A 69 -9.89 26.40 -2.21
C ALA A 69 -8.97 27.55 -1.79
N TRP A 70 -7.68 27.43 -2.07
CA TRP A 70 -6.70 28.49 -1.82
C TRP A 70 -7.05 29.79 -2.56
N TRP A 71 -7.45 29.69 -3.82
CA TRP A 71 -7.86 30.83 -4.62
C TRP A 71 -9.10 31.52 -4.05
N PHE A 72 -10.14 30.76 -3.64
CA PHE A 72 -11.36 31.31 -3.04
C PHE A 72 -11.11 31.90 -1.65
N ASN A 73 -10.21 31.29 -0.87
CA ASN A 73 -9.81 31.81 0.43
C ASN A 73 -9.08 33.15 0.30
N ARG A 74 -8.18 33.32 -0.68
CA ARG A 74 -7.51 34.61 -0.94
C ARG A 74 -8.45 35.73 -1.33
N ARG A 75 -9.65 35.39 -1.81
CA ARG A 75 -10.69 36.36 -2.19
C ARG A 75 -11.77 36.51 -1.11
N ASP A 76 -11.59 35.96 0.06
CA ASP A 76 -12.56 35.93 1.18
C ASP A 76 -13.97 35.49 0.74
N THR A 77 -14.01 34.59 -0.26
CA THR A 77 -15.28 34.10 -0.82
C THR A 77 -15.55 32.63 -0.50
N LEU A 78 -14.61 31.93 0.17
CA LEU A 78 -14.72 30.51 0.46
C LEU A 78 -15.94 30.19 1.32
N GLU A 79 -16.18 30.98 2.37
CA GLU A 79 -17.29 30.76 3.31
C GLU A 79 -18.65 30.94 2.65
N ARG A 80 -18.73 31.80 1.64
CA ARG A 80 -19.99 32.04 0.91
C ARG A 80 -20.32 30.89 -0.07
N LYS A 81 -19.34 30.09 -0.46
CA LYS A 81 -19.51 29.00 -1.44
C LYS A 81 -19.71 27.65 -0.75
N ARG A 82 -20.91 27.42 -0.24
CA ARG A 82 -21.25 26.15 0.45
C ARG A 82 -20.92 24.89 -0.35
N TRP A 83 -21.04 24.92 -1.68
CA TRP A 83 -20.70 23.78 -2.52
C TRP A 83 -19.21 23.41 -2.41
N MET A 84 -18.31 24.41 -2.31
CA MET A 84 -16.87 24.17 -2.17
C MET A 84 -16.54 23.53 -0.81
N LEU A 85 -17.23 23.93 0.24
CA LEU A 85 -17.10 23.33 1.57
C LEU A 85 -17.54 21.86 1.56
N TRP A 86 -18.63 21.53 0.82
CA TRP A 86 -19.04 20.14 0.62
C TRP A 86 -18.01 19.32 -0.17
N VAL A 87 -17.39 19.89 -1.21
CA VAL A 87 -16.32 19.23 -1.97
C VAL A 87 -15.12 18.95 -1.06
N LEU A 88 -14.70 19.92 -0.25
CA LEU A 88 -13.61 19.72 0.72
C LEU A 88 -13.94 18.64 1.75
N LEU A 89 -15.18 18.63 2.24
CA LEU A 89 -15.63 17.58 3.16
C LEU A 89 -15.56 16.18 2.51
N LEU A 90 -15.99 16.05 1.26
CA LEU A 90 -15.94 14.79 0.52
C LEU A 90 -14.52 14.37 0.15
N CYS A 91 -13.57 15.29 0.09
CA CYS A 91 -12.16 14.97 -0.11
C CYS A 91 -11.56 14.17 1.05
N MET A 92 -12.07 14.31 2.28
CA MET A 92 -11.56 13.56 3.44
C MET A 92 -11.70 12.05 3.27
N PRO A 93 -12.93 11.48 3.09
CA PRO A 93 -13.06 10.04 2.86
C PRO A 93 -12.40 9.58 1.56
N LEU A 94 -12.36 10.43 0.52
CA LEU A 94 -11.70 10.11 -0.73
C LEU A 94 -10.17 10.01 -0.56
N ALA A 95 -9.55 10.82 0.29
CA ALA A 95 -8.13 10.71 0.62
C ALA A 95 -7.82 9.37 1.29
N TYR A 96 -8.69 8.92 2.18
CA TYR A 96 -8.58 7.61 2.79
C TYR A 96 -8.66 6.48 1.75
N LEU A 97 -9.64 6.54 0.85
CA LEU A 97 -9.77 5.57 -0.24
C LEU A 97 -8.56 5.57 -1.18
N ALA A 98 -8.00 6.74 -1.50
CA ALA A 98 -6.79 6.86 -2.31
C ALA A 98 -5.57 6.22 -1.61
N SER A 99 -5.45 6.39 -0.29
CA SER A 99 -4.40 5.74 0.51
C SER A 99 -4.56 4.22 0.51
N GLN A 100 -5.78 3.69 0.66
CA GLN A 100 -6.04 2.25 0.57
C GLN A 100 -5.73 1.70 -0.82
N ALA A 101 -6.08 2.42 -1.88
CA ALA A 101 -5.72 2.03 -3.24
C ALA A 101 -4.20 1.97 -3.44
N GLY A 102 -3.45 2.92 -2.87
CA GLY A 102 -1.98 2.90 -2.86
C GLY A 102 -1.40 1.70 -2.10
N TRP A 103 -1.99 1.35 -0.97
CA TRP A 103 -1.61 0.16 -0.22
C TRP A 103 -1.86 -1.13 -1.01
N ILE A 104 -3.01 -1.25 -1.67
CA ILE A 104 -3.30 -2.40 -2.55
C ILE A 104 -2.25 -2.52 -3.65
N VAL A 105 -1.86 -1.41 -4.29
CA VAL A 105 -0.81 -1.41 -5.33
C VAL A 105 0.52 -1.90 -4.76
N ALA A 106 0.91 -1.46 -3.58
CA ALA A 106 2.17 -1.83 -2.94
C ALA A 106 2.21 -3.31 -2.54
N GLU A 107 1.13 -3.83 -1.92
CA GLU A 107 1.11 -5.19 -1.38
C GLU A 107 0.78 -6.23 -2.45
N VAL A 108 -0.23 -5.98 -3.29
CA VAL A 108 -0.60 -6.92 -4.36
C VAL A 108 0.43 -6.90 -5.48
N GLY A 109 1.05 -5.73 -5.75
CA GLY A 109 2.11 -5.61 -6.74
C GLY A 109 3.40 -6.35 -6.37
N ARG A 110 3.62 -6.60 -5.08
CA ARG A 110 4.75 -7.37 -4.58
C ARG A 110 4.56 -8.88 -4.72
N GLN A 111 3.32 -9.36 -4.81
CA GLN A 111 3.05 -10.80 -4.88
C GLN A 111 3.73 -11.46 -6.08
N PRO A 112 4.26 -12.70 -5.95
CA PRO A 112 4.18 -13.60 -4.79
C PRO A 112 5.29 -13.40 -3.74
N TRP A 113 6.07 -12.31 -3.79
CA TRP A 113 7.28 -12.14 -3.02
C TRP A 113 7.05 -11.50 -1.64
N ALA A 114 7.63 -12.08 -0.60
CA ALA A 114 7.88 -11.42 0.68
C ALA A 114 9.18 -10.60 0.61
N ILE A 115 10.23 -11.21 0.03
CA ILE A 115 11.49 -10.55 -0.35
C ILE A 115 11.69 -10.82 -1.83
N GLN A 116 11.78 -9.75 -2.61
CA GLN A 116 11.89 -9.83 -4.07
C GLN A 116 12.96 -10.83 -4.50
N ASP A 117 12.60 -11.76 -5.39
CA ASP A 117 13.44 -12.79 -6.01
C ASP A 117 14.07 -13.83 -5.06
N LEU A 118 13.94 -13.64 -3.74
CA LEU A 118 14.58 -14.49 -2.73
C LEU A 118 13.58 -15.38 -2.00
N MET A 119 12.47 -14.82 -1.53
CA MET A 119 11.55 -15.55 -0.66
C MET A 119 10.10 -15.27 -1.00
N PRO A 120 9.36 -16.24 -1.52
CA PRO A 120 7.93 -16.13 -1.74
C PRO A 120 7.15 -16.14 -0.42
N VAL A 121 5.98 -15.53 -0.41
CA VAL A 121 5.11 -15.37 0.78
C VAL A 121 4.76 -16.74 1.40
N GLY A 122 4.53 -17.75 0.57
CA GLY A 122 4.17 -19.09 1.07
C GLY A 122 5.27 -19.75 1.93
N VAL A 123 6.55 -19.40 1.72
CA VAL A 123 7.70 -19.92 2.46
C VAL A 123 8.07 -18.98 3.62
N ALA A 124 7.69 -17.71 3.53
CA ALA A 124 7.98 -16.69 4.53
C ALA A 124 7.14 -16.82 5.83
N ALA A 125 6.17 -17.75 5.84
CA ALA A 125 5.32 -17.96 7.01
C ALA A 125 6.12 -18.54 8.19
N SER A 126 6.14 -17.83 9.32
CA SER A 126 6.76 -18.31 10.55
C SER A 126 5.93 -19.46 11.16
N ARG A 127 6.62 -20.43 11.77
CA ARG A 127 5.96 -21.55 12.48
C ARG A 127 5.48 -21.14 13.88
N ILE A 128 4.67 -20.08 13.96
CA ILE A 128 4.09 -19.62 15.22
C ILE A 128 2.74 -20.31 15.41
N ALA A 129 2.44 -20.70 16.65
CA ALA A 129 1.13 -21.26 16.99
C ALA A 129 0.02 -20.25 16.70
N SER A 130 -1.01 -20.68 15.97
CA SER A 130 -2.15 -19.82 15.59
C SER A 130 -2.84 -19.16 16.80
N GLY A 131 -2.80 -19.80 17.97
CA GLY A 131 -3.32 -19.23 19.23
C GLY A 131 -2.58 -17.95 19.65
N SER A 132 -1.25 -17.89 19.52
CA SER A 132 -0.47 -16.68 19.85
C SER A 132 -0.80 -15.52 18.91
N VAL A 133 -0.97 -15.80 17.62
CA VAL A 133 -1.37 -14.80 16.63
C VAL A 133 -2.77 -14.26 16.91
N ALA A 134 -3.72 -15.15 17.20
CA ALA A 134 -5.09 -14.77 17.55
C ALA A 134 -5.14 -13.91 18.83
N THR A 135 -4.41 -14.28 19.86
CA THR A 135 -4.34 -13.50 21.11
C THR A 135 -3.82 -12.08 20.84
N THR A 136 -2.73 -11.95 20.12
CA THR A 136 -2.15 -10.64 19.76
C THR A 136 -3.13 -9.83 18.93
N PHE A 137 -3.79 -10.45 17.96
CA PHE A 137 -4.79 -9.79 17.12
C PHE A 137 -5.95 -9.23 17.96
N PHE A 138 -6.51 -10.00 18.88
CA PHE A 138 -7.62 -9.54 19.72
C PHE A 138 -7.21 -8.45 20.70
N ILE A 139 -5.99 -8.49 21.26
CA ILE A 139 -5.48 -7.42 22.11
C ILE A 139 -5.40 -6.10 21.32
N PHE A 140 -4.82 -6.12 20.14
CA PHE A 140 -4.75 -4.94 19.29
C PHE A 140 -6.12 -4.46 18.80
N LEU A 141 -7.02 -5.39 18.47
CA LEU A 141 -8.38 -5.05 18.07
C LEU A 141 -9.11 -4.26 19.17
N VAL A 142 -9.05 -4.73 20.41
CA VAL A 142 -9.67 -4.04 21.55
C VAL A 142 -9.02 -2.68 21.80
N LEU A 143 -7.68 -2.63 21.76
CA LEU A 143 -6.94 -1.38 21.93
C LEU A 143 -7.32 -0.33 20.89
N PHE A 144 -7.29 -0.70 19.62
CA PHE A 144 -7.62 0.23 18.51
C PHE A 144 -9.10 0.61 18.50
N ALA A 145 -10.01 -0.31 18.87
CA ALA A 145 -11.42 0.02 19.02
C ALA A 145 -11.65 1.05 20.15
N ALA A 146 -10.97 0.91 21.27
CA ALA A 146 -11.06 1.88 22.36
C ALA A 146 -10.51 3.25 21.96
N LEU A 147 -9.37 3.29 21.26
CA LEU A 147 -8.80 4.53 20.71
C LEU A 147 -9.73 5.20 19.69
N LEU A 148 -10.34 4.43 18.81
CA LEU A 148 -11.31 4.93 17.82
C LEU A 148 -12.53 5.55 18.50
N VAL A 149 -13.09 4.92 19.53
CA VAL A 149 -14.21 5.47 20.30
C VAL A 149 -13.82 6.78 20.98
N ALA A 150 -12.62 6.84 21.58
CA ALA A 150 -12.11 8.04 22.21
C ALA A 150 -11.94 9.18 21.17
N GLU A 151 -11.36 8.90 20.01
CA GLU A 151 -11.16 9.85 18.92
C GLU A 151 -12.50 10.42 18.41
N ILE A 152 -13.47 9.55 18.10
CA ILE A 152 -14.80 9.95 17.65
C ILE A 152 -15.47 10.82 18.72
N SER A 153 -15.36 10.45 20.00
CA SER A 153 -15.95 11.20 21.10
C SER A 153 -15.37 12.62 21.22
N ILE A 154 -14.04 12.74 21.06
CA ILE A 154 -13.35 14.04 21.07
C ILE A 154 -13.78 14.88 19.87
N LEU A 155 -13.78 14.31 18.66
CA LEU A 155 -14.20 15.01 17.45
C LEU A 155 -15.64 15.49 17.54
N CYS A 156 -16.57 14.64 17.99
CA CYS A 156 -17.97 15.02 18.18
C CYS A 156 -18.14 16.14 19.21
N LYS A 157 -17.33 16.13 20.27
CA LYS A 157 -17.33 17.20 21.28
C LYS A 157 -16.85 18.53 20.68
N GLN A 158 -15.75 18.51 19.92
CA GLN A 158 -15.19 19.70 19.27
C GLN A 158 -16.16 20.29 18.23
N ILE A 159 -16.80 19.45 17.43
CA ILE A 159 -17.81 19.89 16.44
C ILE A 159 -19.00 20.58 17.14
N LYS A 160 -19.43 20.09 18.32
CA LYS A 160 -20.52 20.70 19.08
C LYS A 160 -20.14 22.04 19.70
N ILE A 161 -18.89 22.24 20.10
CA ILE A 161 -18.39 23.49 20.63
C ILE A 161 -18.38 24.58 19.53
N GLY A 162 -18.08 24.17 18.29
CA GLY A 162 -17.99 25.08 17.16
C GLY A 162 -16.74 25.96 17.18
N PRO A 163 -16.57 26.84 16.18
CA PRO A 163 -15.45 27.78 16.12
C PRO A 163 -15.56 28.80 17.24
N GLU A 164 -14.44 29.11 17.89
CA GLU A 164 -14.35 30.24 18.82
C GLU A 164 -14.71 31.53 18.06
N LYS A 165 -15.66 32.29 18.60
CA LYS A 165 -15.99 33.62 18.07
C LYS A 165 -14.91 34.56 18.59
N GLU A 166 -14.01 35.01 17.72
CA GLU A 166 -13.18 36.19 17.95
C GLU A 166 -14.03 37.45 17.96
#